data_ad00d6450532717fd775d2bf1a6b63a4
#
_entry.id   ad00d6450532717fd775d2bf1a6b63a4
#
_cell.length_a   1.000
_cell.length_b   1.000
_cell.length_c   1.000
_cell.angle_alpha   90.00
_cell.angle_beta   90.00
_cell.angle_gamma   90.00
#
_symmetry.space_group_name_H-M   'P 1'
#
loop_
_entity.id
_entity.type
_entity.pdbx_description
1 polymer ?
#
loop_
_entity_poly.entity_id
_entity_poly.type
_entity_poly.pdbx_seq_one_letter_code
_entity_poly.pdbx_strand_id
1 'polypeptide(L)'
;MSELARVEAIVRPFVLDALKERLTELGVGGMTITEVRGFGRTGGKTETYRGSSYVIDFVPKLRVDTVVPARLVDEVIAAIREVAASGRIGDGKIFVSSIAQVVRIRTDERGEKAL
;
A
#
# COMPACT_ATOMS: atom_id res chain seq x y z
N MET A 1 -19.28 10.33 -6.86
CA MET A 1 -18.07 9.52 -6.76
C MET A 1 -16.90 10.29 -7.34
N SER A 2 -15.76 10.31 -6.68
CA SER A 2 -14.59 11.01 -7.19
C SER A 2 -14.01 10.29 -8.41
N GLU A 3 -13.50 11.04 -9.38
CA GLU A 3 -12.81 10.49 -10.53
C GLU A 3 -11.40 10.02 -10.19
N LEU A 4 -10.89 10.38 -9.01
CA LEU A 4 -9.56 10.02 -8.52
C LEU A 4 -9.69 9.21 -7.24
N ALA A 5 -8.80 8.25 -7.07
CA ALA A 5 -8.79 7.41 -5.89
C ALA A 5 -7.36 7.23 -5.38
N ARG A 6 -7.23 7.15 -4.06
CA ARG A 6 -5.99 6.71 -3.41
C ARG A 6 -6.06 5.22 -3.23
N VAL A 7 -5.02 4.53 -3.65
CA VAL A 7 -4.81 3.12 -3.33
C VAL A 7 -3.64 3.07 -2.37
N GLU A 8 -3.89 2.59 -1.16
CA GLU A 8 -2.89 2.46 -0.12
C GLU A 8 -2.73 0.97 0.19
N ALA A 9 -1.52 0.48 0.06
CA ALA A 9 -1.22 -0.91 0.35
C ALA A 9 -0.23 -1.00 1.50
N ILE A 10 -0.54 -1.86 2.48
CA ILE A 10 0.39 -2.21 3.53
C ILE A 10 0.95 -3.57 3.18
N VAL A 11 2.24 -3.65 2.90
CA VAL A 11 2.86 -4.85 2.33
C VAL A 11 4.17 -5.18 3.03
N ARG A 12 4.67 -6.39 2.80
CA ARG A 12 6.00 -6.77 3.26
C ARG A 12 7.05 -5.96 2.50
N PRO A 13 8.14 -5.54 3.17
CA PRO A 13 9.15 -4.67 2.53
C PRO A 13 9.78 -5.27 1.28
N PHE A 14 9.97 -6.58 1.23
CA PHE A 14 10.69 -7.21 0.12
C PHE A 14 9.92 -7.20 -1.21
N VAL A 15 8.63 -6.88 -1.22
CA VAL A 15 7.87 -6.83 -2.48
C VAL A 15 7.98 -5.49 -3.20
N LEU A 16 8.66 -4.51 -2.62
CA LEU A 16 8.66 -3.14 -3.13
C LEU A 16 9.15 -3.03 -4.58
N ASP A 17 10.29 -3.63 -4.90
CA ASP A 17 10.86 -3.47 -6.24
C ASP A 17 9.96 -4.07 -7.32
N ALA A 18 9.43 -5.27 -7.08
CA ALA A 18 8.50 -5.90 -8.00
C ALA A 18 7.20 -5.11 -8.13
N LEU A 19 6.73 -4.55 -7.01
CA LEU A 19 5.53 -3.73 -6.99
C LEU A 19 5.70 -2.44 -7.79
N LYS A 20 6.82 -1.75 -7.60
CA LYS A 20 7.16 -0.55 -8.34
C LYS A 20 7.18 -0.83 -9.84
N GLU A 21 7.85 -1.91 -10.24
CA GLU A 21 7.93 -2.30 -11.64
C GLU A 21 6.55 -2.57 -12.22
N ARG A 22 5.74 -3.34 -11.51
CA ARG A 22 4.41 -3.71 -11.98
C ARG A 22 3.47 -2.52 -12.11
N LEU A 23 3.49 -1.60 -11.14
CA LEU A 23 2.67 -0.40 -11.19
C LEU A 23 3.11 0.55 -12.28
N THR A 24 4.41 0.65 -12.53
CA THR A 24 4.94 1.45 -13.63
C THR A 24 4.44 0.95 -14.98
N GLU A 25 4.37 -0.35 -15.17
CA GLU A 25 3.81 -0.97 -16.39
C GLU A 25 2.35 -0.57 -16.63
N LEU A 26 1.59 -0.33 -15.57
CA LEU A 26 0.20 0.10 -15.66
C LEU A 26 0.05 1.60 -15.93
N GLY A 27 1.15 2.33 -16.00
CA GLY A 27 1.12 3.78 -16.21
C GLY A 27 0.99 4.59 -14.92
N VAL A 28 1.20 3.97 -13.76
CA VAL A 28 1.19 4.70 -12.49
C VAL A 28 2.44 5.57 -12.44
N GLY A 29 2.25 6.88 -12.39
CA GLY A 29 3.33 7.87 -12.52
C GLY A 29 4.10 8.15 -11.24
N GLY A 30 3.56 7.78 -10.10
CA GLY A 30 4.22 8.05 -8.83
C GLY A 30 3.62 7.27 -7.67
N MET A 31 4.43 7.09 -6.65
CA MET A 31 4.01 6.47 -5.42
C MET A 31 4.81 7.03 -4.26
N THR A 32 4.23 7.01 -3.08
CA THR A 32 4.89 7.44 -1.85
C THR A 32 5.07 6.23 -0.96
N ILE A 33 6.27 6.07 -0.42
CA ILE A 33 6.62 4.92 0.41
C ILE A 33 6.87 5.41 1.82
N THR A 34 6.25 4.75 2.79
CA THR A 34 6.46 5.04 4.21
C THR A 34 6.80 3.73 4.93
N GLU A 35 7.86 3.75 5.70
CA GLU A 35 8.17 2.63 6.58
C GLU A 35 7.23 2.67 7.78
N VAL A 36 6.57 1.55 8.04
CA VAL A 36 5.60 1.43 9.13
C VAL A 36 5.80 0.11 9.87
N ARG A 37 5.14 -0.04 10.99
CA ARG A 37 5.09 -1.30 11.72
C ARG A 37 3.66 -1.76 11.79
N GLY A 38 3.44 -3.01 11.40
CA GLY A 38 2.13 -3.62 11.45
C GLY A 38 1.89 -4.37 12.73
N PHE A 39 0.67 -4.30 13.21
CA PHE A 39 0.17 -5.08 14.34
C PHE A 39 -1.11 -5.78 13.87
N GLY A 40 -1.23 -7.06 14.17
CA GLY A 40 -2.42 -7.81 13.79
C GLY A 40 -2.25 -9.30 13.96
N ARG A 41 -3.12 -10.07 13.30
CA ARG A 41 -3.06 -11.53 13.32
C ARG A 41 -1.99 -12.02 12.36
N THR A 42 -0.75 -11.98 12.80
CA THR A 42 0.40 -12.35 11.96
C THR A 42 0.97 -13.72 12.29
N GLY A 43 0.34 -14.47 13.18
CA GLY A 43 0.93 -15.69 13.71
C GLY A 43 2.17 -15.41 14.54
N GLY A 44 2.23 -14.22 15.11
CA GLY A 44 3.39 -13.67 15.78
C GLY A 44 4.00 -14.55 16.86
N LYS A 45 5.23 -14.27 17.20
CA LYS A 45 5.98 -15.02 18.20
C LYS A 45 5.48 -14.70 19.59
N THR A 46 5.31 -15.76 20.40
CA THR A 46 5.08 -15.61 21.83
C THR A 46 6.43 -15.56 22.53
N GLU A 47 6.62 -14.54 23.34
CA GLU A 47 7.83 -14.42 24.15
C GLU A 47 7.47 -14.33 25.64
N THR A 48 8.38 -14.78 26.50
CA THR A 48 8.22 -14.70 27.93
C THR A 48 9.17 -13.66 28.49
N TYR A 49 8.62 -12.73 29.24
CA TYR A 49 9.40 -11.71 29.92
C TYR A 49 8.93 -11.57 31.36
N ARG A 50 9.86 -11.74 32.31
CA ARG A 50 9.56 -11.69 33.76
C ARG A 50 8.40 -12.59 34.17
N GLY A 51 8.33 -13.80 33.58
CA GLY A 51 7.31 -14.78 33.90
C GLY A 51 5.97 -14.54 33.22
N SER A 52 5.84 -13.50 32.42
CA SER A 52 4.64 -13.23 31.63
C SER A 52 4.89 -13.52 30.16
N SER A 53 3.96 -14.21 29.53
CA SER A 53 4.00 -14.47 28.10
C SER A 53 3.19 -13.40 27.35
N TYR A 54 3.73 -12.94 26.24
CA TYR A 54 3.02 -12.00 25.36
C TYR A 54 3.40 -12.26 23.90
N VAL A 55 2.51 -11.84 23.00
CA VAL A 55 2.72 -12.00 21.57
C VAL A 55 3.38 -10.74 21.03
N ILE A 56 4.51 -10.92 20.35
CA ILE A 56 5.18 -9.83 19.66
C ILE A 56 4.71 -9.88 18.21
N ASP A 57 3.93 -8.89 17.83
CA ASP A 57 3.28 -8.83 16.53
C ASP A 57 3.45 -7.49 15.82
N PHE A 58 4.38 -6.64 16.31
CA PHE A 58 4.81 -5.45 15.57
C PHE A 58 5.89 -5.85 14.59
N VAL A 59 5.57 -5.87 13.32
CA VAL A 59 6.49 -6.27 12.27
C VAL A 59 6.70 -5.13 11.29
N PRO A 60 7.92 -5.00 10.72
CA PRO A 60 8.19 -4.00 9.68
C PRO A 60 7.32 -4.26 8.46
N LYS A 61 6.71 -3.19 7.96
CA LYS A 61 5.91 -3.18 6.74
C LYS A 61 6.23 -1.90 5.97
N LEU A 62 5.77 -1.84 4.74
CA LEU A 62 5.76 -0.62 3.96
C LEU A 62 4.33 -0.22 3.67
N ARG A 63 4.06 1.07 3.76
CA ARG A 63 2.86 1.66 3.22
C ARG A 63 3.21 2.27 1.87
N VAL A 64 2.56 1.79 0.85
CA VAL A 64 2.73 2.27 -0.53
C VAL A 64 1.45 2.98 -0.92
N ASP A 65 1.55 4.28 -1.18
CA ASP A 65 0.42 5.12 -1.56
C ASP A 65 0.56 5.57 -2.99
N THR A 66 -0.52 5.48 -3.76
CA THR A 66 -0.58 6.09 -5.08
C THR A 66 -1.99 6.62 -5.31
N VAL A 67 -2.09 7.71 -6.06
CA VAL A 67 -3.37 8.25 -6.50
C VAL A 67 -3.48 8.02 -8.00
N VAL A 68 -4.59 7.43 -8.40
CA VAL A 68 -4.83 7.02 -9.78
C VAL A 68 -6.24 7.45 -10.22
N PRO A 69 -6.48 7.53 -11.53
CA PRO A 69 -7.86 7.65 -12.00
C PRO A 69 -8.67 6.46 -11.50
N ALA A 70 -9.92 6.72 -11.10
CA ALA A 70 -10.79 5.69 -10.53
C ALA A 70 -10.95 4.48 -11.46
N ARG A 71 -10.89 4.69 -12.77
CA ARG A 71 -10.99 3.61 -13.75
C ARG A 71 -9.85 2.59 -13.68
N LEU A 72 -8.73 2.97 -13.07
CA LEU A 72 -7.56 2.08 -12.95
C LEU A 72 -7.50 1.33 -11.62
N VAL A 73 -8.41 1.62 -10.69
CA VAL A 73 -8.34 1.05 -9.34
C VAL A 73 -8.30 -0.48 -9.35
N ASP A 74 -9.20 -1.10 -10.09
CA ASP A 74 -9.26 -2.58 -10.11
C ASP A 74 -7.99 -3.21 -10.67
N GLU A 75 -7.41 -2.59 -11.71
CA GLU A 75 -6.16 -3.06 -12.30
C GLU A 75 -4.99 -2.90 -11.33
N VAL A 76 -4.98 -1.78 -10.58
CA VAL A 76 -3.94 -1.52 -9.57
C VAL A 76 -4.07 -2.54 -8.43
N ILE A 77 -5.27 -2.80 -7.95
CA ILE A 77 -5.51 -3.82 -6.92
C ILE A 77 -5.01 -5.18 -7.39
N ALA A 78 -5.36 -5.57 -8.62
CA ALA A 78 -4.94 -6.85 -9.18
C ALA A 78 -3.42 -6.96 -9.26
N ALA A 79 -2.74 -5.88 -9.69
CA ALA A 79 -1.29 -5.85 -9.76
C ALA A 79 -0.62 -5.97 -8.39
N ILE A 80 -1.15 -5.28 -7.40
CA ILE A 80 -0.64 -5.36 -6.02
C ILE A 80 -0.79 -6.79 -5.49
N ARG A 81 -1.96 -7.39 -5.68
CA ARG A 81 -2.19 -8.77 -5.24
C ARG A 81 -1.27 -9.77 -5.94
N GLU A 82 -1.08 -9.60 -7.23
CA GLU A 82 -0.18 -10.46 -8.01
C GLU A 82 1.22 -10.51 -7.40
N VAL A 83 1.73 -9.35 -6.96
CA VAL A 83 3.08 -9.23 -6.42
C VAL A 83 3.14 -9.61 -4.94
N ALA A 84 2.15 -9.21 -4.15
CA ALA A 84 2.22 -9.25 -2.70
C ALA A 84 1.53 -10.44 -2.05
N ALA A 85 0.59 -11.08 -2.74
CA ALA A 85 -0.16 -12.19 -2.16
C ALA A 85 0.66 -13.49 -2.16
N SER A 86 0.83 -14.07 -0.99
CA SER A 86 1.47 -15.38 -0.83
C SER A 86 0.48 -16.43 -0.31
N GLY A 87 -0.70 -16.01 0.11
CA GLY A 87 -1.68 -16.86 0.77
C GLY A 87 -1.42 -17.06 2.25
N ARG A 88 -0.38 -16.41 2.79
CA ARG A 88 -0.02 -16.50 4.21
C ARG A 88 -0.53 -15.28 4.97
N ILE A 89 -0.74 -15.46 6.26
CA ILE A 89 -0.99 -14.35 7.18
C ILE A 89 0.19 -13.38 7.11
N GLY A 90 -0.10 -12.10 7.02
CA GLY A 90 0.93 -11.06 6.94
C GLY A 90 1.14 -10.50 5.54
N ASP A 91 0.39 -10.96 4.55
CA ASP A 91 0.45 -10.39 3.18
C ASP A 91 0.08 -8.91 3.14
N GLY A 92 -0.75 -8.47 4.08
CA GLY A 92 -1.16 -7.08 4.18
C GLY A 92 -2.56 -6.81 3.67
N LYS A 93 -2.85 -5.54 3.47
CA LYS A 93 -4.18 -5.07 3.05
C LYS A 93 -4.06 -3.93 2.08
N ILE A 94 -5.12 -3.73 1.33
CA ILE A 94 -5.26 -2.60 0.41
C ILE A 94 -6.47 -1.79 0.84
N PHE A 95 -6.29 -0.48 0.94
CA PHE A 95 -7.36 0.46 1.23
C PHE A 95 -7.55 1.38 0.04
N VAL A 96 -8.79 1.62 -0.33
CA VAL A 96 -9.11 2.53 -1.43
C VAL A 96 -10.01 3.63 -0.89
N SER A 97 -9.66 4.87 -1.19
CA SER A 97 -10.46 6.02 -0.80
C SER A 97 -10.59 7.00 -1.96
N SER A 98 -11.70 7.74 -1.97
CA SER A 98 -11.91 8.79 -2.96
C SER A 98 -11.03 9.99 -2.62
N ILE A 99 -10.44 10.58 -3.65
CA ILE A 99 -9.66 11.80 -3.54
C ILE A 99 -10.47 12.93 -4.17
N ALA A 100 -10.82 13.90 -3.35
CA ALA A 100 -11.64 15.01 -3.81
C ALA A 100 -10.90 15.95 -4.76
N GLN A 101 -9.61 16.15 -4.53
CA GLN A 101 -8.83 17.10 -5.31
C GLN A 101 -7.34 16.75 -5.26
N VAL A 102 -6.67 16.91 -6.38
CA VAL A 102 -5.21 16.80 -6.48
C VAL A 102 -4.69 18.08 -7.11
N VAL A 103 -3.64 18.64 -6.55
CA VAL A 103 -3.00 19.85 -7.07
C VAL A 103 -1.50 19.56 -7.15
N ARG A 104 -0.91 19.77 -8.32
CA ARG A 104 0.53 19.67 -8.48
C ARG A 104 1.16 21.00 -8.02
N ILE A 105 2.00 20.93 -7.02
CA ILE A 105 2.58 22.13 -6.41
C ILE A 105 3.33 23.00 -7.43
N ARG A 106 4.13 22.38 -8.28
CA ARG A 106 4.98 23.11 -9.24
C ARG A 106 4.17 23.90 -10.27
N THR A 107 3.05 23.36 -10.74
CA THR A 107 2.34 23.88 -11.90
C THR A 107 0.94 24.40 -11.62
N ASP A 108 0.40 24.13 -10.43
CA ASP A 108 -1.01 24.38 -10.07
C ASP A 108 -2.00 23.59 -10.94
N GLU A 109 -1.55 22.62 -11.71
CA GLU A 109 -2.44 21.72 -12.43
C GLU A 109 -3.30 20.92 -11.44
N ARG A 110 -4.52 20.62 -11.86
CA ARG A 110 -5.51 19.98 -11.01
C ARG A 110 -6.12 18.76 -11.66
N GLY A 111 -6.61 17.85 -10.82
CA GLY A 111 -7.25 16.64 -11.28
C GLY A 111 -6.25 15.64 -11.87
N GLU A 112 -6.70 14.87 -12.86
CA GLU A 112 -5.87 13.82 -13.45
C GLU A 112 -4.55 14.35 -14.02
N LYS A 113 -4.55 15.56 -14.54
CA LYS A 113 -3.34 16.20 -15.09
C LYS A 113 -2.27 16.44 -14.03
N ALA A 114 -2.66 16.48 -12.76
CA ALA A 114 -1.74 16.72 -11.65
C ALA A 114 -1.03 15.45 -11.16
N LEU A 115 -1.43 14.30 -11.64
CA LEU A 115 -0.85 13.02 -11.24
C LEU A 115 0.53 12.80 -11.83
#